data_af1da4a35f7cfc5787fada287c8a6bc0
#
_entry.id   af1da4a35f7cfc5787fada287c8a6bc0
#
_cell.length_a   1.000
_cell.length_b   1.000
_cell.length_c   1.000
_cell.angle_alpha   90.00
_cell.angle_beta   90.00
_cell.angle_gamma   90.00
#
_symmetry.space_group_name_H-M   'P 1'
#
loop_
_entity.id
_entity.type
_entity.pdbx_description
1 polymer ?
#
loop_
_entity_poly.entity_id
_entity_poly.type
_entity_poly.pdbx_seq_one_letter_code
_entity_poly.pdbx_strand_id
1 'polypeptide(L)'
;MKIVRISAGESEGGSAEEIGAKAAILARVASLGLPVPPAFVLPIELGAAMTAGDKDAKRIFVTGLKEGIAFLEMATGRRFGDRRRPLLVSVRSGAARSMPGMLDTVLDVGCSNEATRGLIRMTGNPRFAWDCRRRFLEGYAEAVLGLDPDPFRAKCDALITAEGAASDRELDSEALERLAYIYEGLISD
;
A
#
# COMPACT_ATOMS: atom_id res chain seq x y z
N MET A 1 10.13 -21.00 -6.99
CA MET A 1 9.82 -19.63 -7.42
C MET A 1 10.27 -18.71 -6.28
N LYS A 2 11.12 -17.73 -6.53
CA LYS A 2 11.79 -16.88 -5.53
C LYS A 2 11.25 -15.45 -5.64
N ILE A 3 11.06 -14.76 -4.51
CA ILE A 3 10.76 -13.33 -4.53
C ILE A 3 11.99 -12.54 -5.00
N VAL A 4 11.77 -11.42 -5.67
CA VAL A 4 12.83 -10.48 -6.05
C VAL A 4 12.88 -9.36 -5.03
N ARG A 5 14.05 -9.10 -4.44
CA ARG A 5 14.30 -8.04 -3.48
C ARG A 5 15.01 -6.88 -4.17
N ILE A 6 14.59 -5.67 -3.84
CA ILE A 6 15.13 -4.43 -4.40
C ILE A 6 15.48 -3.50 -3.24
N SER A 7 16.74 -3.09 -3.17
CA SER A 7 17.23 -2.05 -2.26
C SER A 7 18.36 -1.28 -2.94
N ALA A 8 18.70 -0.11 -2.42
CA ALA A 8 19.76 0.72 -3.00
C ALA A 8 21.10 -0.04 -3.05
N GLY A 9 21.68 -0.17 -4.24
CA GLY A 9 22.93 -0.91 -4.46
C GLY A 9 22.81 -2.43 -4.54
N GLU A 10 21.65 -3.00 -4.17
CA GLU A 10 21.42 -4.44 -4.15
C GLU A 10 20.06 -4.75 -4.81
N SER A 11 20.10 -5.26 -6.02
CA SER A 11 18.91 -5.76 -6.71
C SER A 11 19.20 -7.12 -7.31
N GLU A 12 18.36 -8.10 -6.99
CA GLU A 12 18.47 -9.43 -7.60
C GLU A 12 18.13 -9.41 -9.10
N GLY A 13 17.60 -8.25 -9.60
CA GLY A 13 17.21 -8.10 -11.00
C GLY A 13 15.93 -8.88 -11.34
N GLY A 14 15.50 -8.76 -12.60
CA GLY A 14 14.36 -9.48 -13.16
C GLY A 14 13.91 -8.79 -14.44
N SER A 15 13.41 -9.55 -15.40
CA SER A 15 12.86 -8.99 -16.64
C SER A 15 11.47 -8.39 -16.40
N ALA A 16 11.02 -7.52 -17.29
CA ALA A 16 9.68 -6.95 -17.20
C ALA A 16 8.58 -8.02 -17.31
N GLU A 17 8.86 -9.12 -18.00
CA GLU A 17 7.97 -10.27 -18.13
C GLU A 17 7.84 -11.07 -16.82
N GLU A 18 8.91 -11.11 -16.02
CA GLU A 18 8.95 -11.86 -14.76
C GLU A 18 8.39 -11.07 -13.59
N ILE A 19 8.78 -9.80 -13.46
CA ILE A 19 8.49 -8.98 -12.28
C ILE A 19 7.64 -7.74 -12.54
N GLY A 20 7.29 -7.49 -13.79
CA GLY A 20 6.53 -6.32 -14.22
C GLY A 20 7.42 -5.11 -14.56
N ALA A 21 6.95 -4.29 -15.51
CA ALA A 21 7.73 -3.17 -16.05
C ALA A 21 8.17 -2.16 -14.97
N LYS A 22 7.27 -1.83 -14.02
CA LYS A 22 7.58 -0.86 -12.94
C LYS A 22 8.66 -1.39 -11.99
N ALA A 23 8.59 -2.68 -11.64
CA ALA A 23 9.57 -3.30 -10.76
C ALA A 23 10.93 -3.47 -11.46
N ALA A 24 10.93 -3.84 -12.74
CA ALA A 24 12.16 -3.94 -13.53
C ALA A 24 12.89 -2.58 -13.64
N ILE A 25 12.14 -1.49 -13.84
CA ILE A 25 12.72 -0.14 -13.85
C ILE A 25 13.27 0.21 -12.46
N LEU A 26 12.53 -0.06 -11.39
CA LEU A 26 12.99 0.20 -10.02
C LEU A 26 14.26 -0.59 -9.69
N ALA A 27 14.32 -1.87 -10.08
CA ALA A 27 15.49 -2.73 -9.90
C ALA A 27 16.73 -2.18 -10.66
N ARG A 28 16.51 -1.69 -11.88
CA ARG A 28 17.57 -1.04 -12.68
C ARG A 28 18.07 0.25 -12.02
N VAL A 29 17.18 1.09 -11.50
CA VAL A 29 17.57 2.32 -10.79
C VAL A 29 18.38 1.97 -9.54
N ALA A 30 17.93 0.96 -8.78
CA ALA A 30 18.64 0.45 -7.61
C ALA A 30 20.06 -0.06 -7.95
N SER A 31 20.22 -0.80 -9.05
CA SER A 31 21.51 -1.34 -9.48
C SER A 31 22.53 -0.26 -9.89
N LEU A 32 22.07 0.95 -10.21
CA LEU A 32 22.93 2.11 -10.45
C LEU A 32 23.39 2.80 -9.17
N GLY A 33 23.06 2.25 -7.99
CA GLY A 33 23.40 2.83 -6.69
C GLY A 33 22.55 4.04 -6.31
N LEU A 34 21.48 4.33 -7.06
CA LEU A 34 20.57 5.43 -6.73
C LEU A 34 19.66 5.05 -5.56
N PRO A 35 19.29 6.02 -4.71
CA PRO A 35 18.41 5.76 -3.59
C PRO A 35 17.00 5.39 -4.08
N VAL A 36 16.57 4.19 -3.73
CA VAL A 36 15.20 3.69 -3.97
C VAL A 36 14.61 3.20 -2.67
N PRO A 37 13.30 3.32 -2.47
CA PRO A 37 12.66 2.67 -1.33
C PRO A 37 12.83 1.15 -1.45
N PRO A 38 13.10 0.43 -0.34
CA PRO A 38 13.16 -1.02 -0.36
C PRO A 38 11.82 -1.60 -0.82
N ALA A 39 11.89 -2.60 -1.68
CA ALA A 39 10.71 -3.26 -2.24
C ALA A 39 10.98 -4.76 -2.43
N PHE A 40 9.91 -5.55 -2.45
CA PHE A 40 9.97 -6.92 -2.92
C PHE A 40 8.89 -7.16 -3.97
N VAL A 41 9.14 -8.10 -4.84
CA VAL A 41 8.24 -8.45 -5.95
C VAL A 41 7.95 -9.93 -5.93
N LEU A 42 6.68 -10.26 -6.03
CA LEU A 42 6.22 -11.62 -6.31
C LEU A 42 6.14 -11.79 -7.84
N PRO A 43 6.68 -12.87 -8.42
CA PRO A 43 6.65 -13.08 -9.86
C PRO A 43 5.24 -13.07 -10.44
N ILE A 44 5.09 -12.53 -11.66
CA ILE A 44 3.78 -12.44 -12.36
C ILE A 44 3.14 -13.82 -12.53
N GLU A 45 3.95 -14.83 -12.85
CA GLU A 45 3.48 -16.22 -13.01
C GLU A 45 2.78 -16.77 -11.77
N LEU A 46 3.19 -16.32 -10.57
CA LEU A 46 2.56 -16.74 -9.32
C LEU A 46 1.10 -16.31 -9.25
N GLY A 47 0.81 -15.08 -9.71
CA GLY A 47 -0.58 -14.57 -9.79
C GLY A 47 -1.44 -15.42 -10.72
N ALA A 48 -0.94 -15.73 -11.90
CA ALA A 48 -1.64 -16.59 -12.88
C ALA A 48 -1.91 -18.00 -12.32
N ALA A 49 -0.90 -18.62 -11.67
CA ALA A 49 -1.04 -19.93 -11.05
C ALA A 49 -2.06 -19.92 -9.90
N MET A 50 -2.09 -18.87 -9.10
CA MET A 50 -3.07 -18.70 -8.02
C MET A 50 -4.50 -18.59 -8.58
N THR A 51 -4.70 -17.82 -9.65
CA THR A 51 -6.00 -17.66 -10.32
C THR A 51 -6.46 -18.99 -10.91
N ALA A 52 -5.54 -19.83 -11.39
CA ALA A 52 -5.83 -21.19 -11.87
C ALA A 52 -6.11 -22.20 -10.74
N GLY A 53 -6.05 -21.79 -9.47
CA GLY A 53 -6.36 -22.64 -8.32
C GLY A 53 -5.23 -23.56 -7.86
N ASP A 54 -4.00 -23.30 -8.28
CA ASP A 54 -2.83 -24.10 -7.88
C ASP A 54 -2.56 -23.94 -6.38
N LYS A 55 -2.63 -25.06 -5.66
CA LYS A 55 -2.43 -25.12 -4.20
C LYS A 55 -0.97 -24.82 -3.80
N ASP A 56 -0.01 -25.22 -4.62
CA ASP A 56 1.40 -24.95 -4.38
C ASP A 56 1.71 -23.48 -4.60
N ALA A 57 1.10 -22.85 -5.60
CA ALA A 57 1.21 -21.42 -5.84
C ALA A 57 0.73 -20.61 -4.64
N LYS A 58 -0.39 -20.99 -4.01
CA LYS A 58 -0.88 -20.33 -2.78
C LYS A 58 0.11 -20.46 -1.62
N ARG A 59 0.73 -21.62 -1.43
CA ARG A 59 1.75 -21.84 -0.40
C ARG A 59 3.00 -20.99 -0.66
N ILE A 60 3.45 -20.93 -1.92
CA ILE A 60 4.60 -20.14 -2.35
C ILE A 60 4.30 -18.64 -2.14
N PHE A 61 3.10 -18.18 -2.48
CA PHE A 61 2.66 -16.81 -2.26
C PHE A 61 2.74 -16.41 -0.78
N VAL A 62 2.15 -17.21 0.11
CA VAL A 62 2.16 -16.93 1.56
C VAL A 62 3.58 -16.90 2.12
N THR A 63 4.44 -17.82 1.68
CA THR A 63 5.85 -17.86 2.10
C THR A 63 6.60 -16.63 1.59
N GLY A 64 6.47 -16.33 0.29
CA GLY A 64 7.11 -15.16 -0.33
C GLY A 64 6.65 -13.84 0.27
N LEU A 65 5.35 -13.72 0.62
CA LEU A 65 4.82 -12.56 1.30
C LEU A 65 5.46 -12.36 2.68
N LYS A 66 5.56 -13.43 3.48
CA LYS A 66 6.23 -13.39 4.80
C LYS A 66 7.69 -12.99 4.68
N GLU A 67 8.43 -13.60 3.75
CA GLU A 67 9.83 -13.27 3.51
C GLU A 67 10.03 -11.84 3.02
N GLY A 68 9.13 -11.36 2.14
CA GLY A 68 9.16 -10.00 1.62
C GLY A 68 8.89 -8.96 2.70
N ILE A 69 7.89 -9.19 3.56
CA ILE A 69 7.62 -8.31 4.71
C ILE A 69 8.82 -8.30 5.68
N ALA A 70 9.37 -9.46 6.03
CA ALA A 70 10.54 -9.53 6.90
C ALA A 70 11.74 -8.76 6.32
N PHE A 71 11.95 -8.84 5.00
CA PHE A 71 12.96 -8.04 4.30
C PHE A 71 12.70 -6.53 4.45
N LEU A 72 11.46 -6.07 4.22
CA LEU A 72 11.13 -4.65 4.37
C LEU A 72 11.27 -4.17 5.81
N GLU A 73 10.89 -4.98 6.79
CA GLU A 73 11.04 -4.67 8.21
C GLU A 73 12.53 -4.49 8.57
N MET A 74 13.38 -5.38 8.10
CA MET A 74 14.82 -5.30 8.32
C MET A 74 15.43 -4.07 7.64
N ALA A 75 15.08 -3.82 6.38
CA ALA A 75 15.63 -2.72 5.59
C ALA A 75 15.19 -1.33 6.11
N THR A 76 13.99 -1.22 6.71
CA THR A 76 13.44 0.04 7.19
C THR A 76 13.59 0.26 8.69
N GLY A 77 13.85 -0.80 9.47
CA GLY A 77 13.80 -0.79 10.92
C GLY A 77 12.41 -0.51 11.49
N ARG A 78 11.35 -0.75 10.68
CA ARG A 78 9.92 -0.61 11.05
C ARG A 78 9.27 -1.98 11.04
N ARG A 79 8.06 -2.10 11.58
CA ARG A 79 7.32 -3.36 11.62
C ARG A 79 5.90 -3.20 11.08
N PHE A 80 5.47 -4.16 10.29
CA PHE A 80 4.12 -4.19 9.76
C PHE A 80 3.11 -4.42 10.90
N GLY A 81 2.11 -3.52 11.00
CA GLY A 81 1.12 -3.56 12.07
C GLY A 81 1.61 -3.10 13.45
N ASP A 82 2.85 -2.62 13.59
CA ASP A 82 3.39 -2.15 14.88
C ASP A 82 2.78 -0.79 15.28
N ARG A 83 2.45 -0.66 16.56
CA ARG A 83 1.84 0.54 17.14
C ARG A 83 2.85 1.64 17.51
N ARG A 84 4.15 1.41 17.39
CA ARG A 84 5.22 2.36 17.72
C ARG A 84 6.01 2.80 16.53
N ARG A 85 6.38 1.85 15.67
CA ARG A 85 7.19 2.06 14.46
C ARG A 85 6.54 1.35 13.27
N PRO A 86 5.33 1.77 12.86
CA PRO A 86 4.59 1.08 11.82
C PRO A 86 5.32 1.14 10.48
N LEU A 87 5.37 0.00 9.79
CA LEU A 87 5.71 -0.09 8.40
C LEU A 87 4.43 0.05 7.58
N LEU A 88 4.35 1.05 6.73
CA LEU A 88 3.32 1.20 5.72
C LEU A 88 3.92 0.87 4.36
N VAL A 89 3.19 0.15 3.53
CA VAL A 89 3.64 -0.26 2.20
C VAL A 89 2.63 0.13 1.13
N SER A 90 3.13 0.44 -0.06
CA SER A 90 2.30 0.57 -1.26
C SER A 90 2.28 -0.75 -1.99
N VAL A 91 1.10 -1.31 -2.24
CA VAL A 91 0.92 -2.54 -3.01
C VAL A 91 0.47 -2.17 -4.41
N ARG A 92 1.14 -2.74 -5.40
CA ARG A 92 0.86 -2.50 -6.82
C ARG A 92 0.74 -3.81 -7.55
N SER A 93 -0.25 -3.93 -8.43
CA SER A 93 -0.33 -5.04 -9.36
C SER A 93 0.80 -4.96 -10.39
N GLY A 94 1.39 -6.11 -10.69
CA GLY A 94 2.43 -6.24 -11.71
C GLY A 94 1.84 -6.56 -13.07
N ALA A 95 2.29 -5.85 -14.13
CA ALA A 95 2.04 -6.23 -15.50
C ALA A 95 3.30 -6.05 -16.33
N ALA A 96 3.48 -6.91 -17.34
CA ALA A 96 4.62 -6.85 -18.25
C ALA A 96 4.65 -5.52 -19.03
N ARG A 97 3.48 -4.91 -19.26
CA ARG A 97 3.35 -3.57 -19.87
C ARG A 97 2.73 -2.61 -18.88
N SER A 98 3.28 -1.41 -18.79
CA SER A 98 2.69 -0.34 -17.99
C SER A 98 1.41 0.15 -18.69
N MET A 99 0.27 0.01 -17.99
CA MET A 99 -1.02 0.53 -18.44
C MET A 99 -1.46 1.61 -17.47
N PRO A 100 -1.28 2.90 -17.80
CA PRO A 100 -1.70 4.00 -16.93
C PRO A 100 -3.22 3.93 -16.67
N GLY A 101 -3.61 4.03 -15.40
CA GLY A 101 -5.01 4.05 -14.97
C GLY A 101 -5.73 2.70 -14.94
N MET A 102 -5.10 1.59 -15.37
CA MET A 102 -5.72 0.24 -15.34
C MET A 102 -5.18 -0.68 -14.24
N LEU A 103 -4.18 -0.24 -13.50
CA LEU A 103 -3.54 -1.05 -12.47
C LEU A 103 -3.63 -0.31 -11.14
N ASP A 104 -4.42 -0.84 -10.25
CA ASP A 104 -4.70 -0.26 -8.95
C ASP A 104 -3.46 -0.27 -8.06
N THR A 105 -3.29 0.83 -7.35
CA THR A 105 -2.29 0.96 -6.29
C THR A 105 -3.03 1.19 -4.99
N VAL A 106 -2.84 0.30 -4.03
CA VAL A 106 -3.31 0.53 -2.66
C VAL A 106 -2.16 1.13 -1.87
N LEU A 107 -2.34 2.36 -1.43
CA LEU A 107 -1.38 3.10 -0.62
C LEU A 107 -1.56 2.78 0.86
N ASP A 108 -0.50 2.97 1.64
CA ASP A 108 -0.51 2.93 3.09
C ASP A 108 -1.06 1.63 3.70
N VAL A 109 -0.91 0.51 2.99
CA VAL A 109 -1.29 -0.82 3.49
C VAL A 109 -0.55 -1.11 4.81
N GLY A 110 -1.30 -1.52 5.82
CA GLY A 110 -0.81 -1.65 7.19
C GLY A 110 -1.20 -0.48 8.11
N CYS A 111 -1.85 0.55 7.57
CA CYS A 111 -2.33 1.71 8.33
C CYS A 111 -3.61 1.36 9.12
N SER A 112 -3.50 0.49 10.14
CA SER A 112 -4.56 0.23 11.11
C SER A 112 -4.71 1.40 12.08
N ASN A 113 -5.76 1.41 12.90
CA ASN A 113 -5.95 2.44 13.94
C ASN A 113 -4.75 2.50 14.91
N GLU A 114 -4.16 1.36 15.25
CA GLU A 114 -2.95 1.32 16.09
C GLU A 114 -1.72 1.85 15.35
N ALA A 115 -1.55 1.50 14.08
CA ALA A 115 -0.48 2.00 13.23
C ALA A 115 -0.60 3.52 13.03
N THR A 116 -1.82 4.04 12.83
CA THR A 116 -2.08 5.48 12.74
C THR A 116 -1.60 6.21 13.99
N ARG A 117 -1.93 5.70 15.19
CA ARG A 117 -1.41 6.25 16.45
C ARG A 117 0.12 6.16 16.56
N GLY A 118 0.71 5.09 16.03
CA GLY A 118 2.17 4.95 15.92
C GLY A 118 2.78 6.00 15.00
N LEU A 119 2.13 6.26 13.88
CA LEU A 119 2.54 7.26 12.91
C LEU A 119 2.49 8.68 13.49
N ILE A 120 1.44 9.00 14.27
CA ILE A 120 1.34 10.27 15.02
C ILE A 120 2.55 10.44 15.94
N ARG A 121 2.90 9.41 16.73
CA ARG A 121 4.05 9.47 17.64
C ARG A 121 5.38 9.67 16.90
N MET A 122 5.52 9.03 15.74
CA MET A 122 6.76 9.12 14.95
C MET A 122 6.94 10.47 14.24
N THR A 123 5.84 11.05 13.76
CA THR A 123 5.89 12.23 12.91
C THR A 123 5.54 13.53 13.63
N GLY A 124 4.87 13.44 14.80
CA GLY A 124 4.27 14.59 15.48
C GLY A 124 3.13 15.23 14.68
N ASN A 125 2.64 14.57 13.62
CA ASN A 125 1.65 15.12 12.70
C ASN A 125 0.39 14.22 12.64
N PRO A 126 -0.60 14.47 13.52
CA PRO A 126 -1.84 13.69 13.54
C PRO A 126 -2.64 13.84 12.24
N ARG A 127 -2.66 15.04 11.64
CA ARG A 127 -3.35 15.27 10.36
C ARG A 127 -2.82 14.35 9.27
N PHE A 128 -1.50 14.27 9.11
CA PHE A 128 -0.86 13.38 8.13
C PHE A 128 -1.22 11.91 8.38
N ALA A 129 -1.19 11.47 9.63
CA ALA A 129 -1.45 10.08 9.99
C ALA A 129 -2.91 9.67 9.68
N TRP A 130 -3.89 10.53 10.00
CA TRP A 130 -5.29 10.27 9.70
C TRP A 130 -5.60 10.38 8.20
N ASP A 131 -4.92 11.26 7.46
CA ASP A 131 -5.04 11.29 5.99
C ASP A 131 -4.50 10.01 5.34
N CYS A 132 -3.37 9.46 5.81
CA CYS A 132 -2.90 8.13 5.39
C CYS A 132 -3.95 7.04 5.65
N ARG A 133 -4.56 7.04 6.86
CA ARG A 133 -5.61 6.06 7.20
C ARG A 133 -6.82 6.18 6.27
N ARG A 134 -7.32 7.39 6.07
CA ARG A 134 -8.45 7.65 5.17
C ARG A 134 -8.17 7.16 3.76
N ARG A 135 -7.02 7.54 3.19
CA ARG A 135 -6.63 7.14 1.83
C ARG A 135 -6.46 5.64 1.67
N PHE A 136 -5.91 4.99 2.70
CA PHE A 136 -5.82 3.53 2.71
C PHE A 136 -7.20 2.89 2.63
N LEU A 137 -8.16 3.34 3.46
CA LEU A 137 -9.52 2.78 3.48
C LEU A 137 -10.24 2.96 2.15
N GLU A 138 -10.17 4.17 1.56
CA GLU A 138 -10.76 4.49 0.26
C GLU A 138 -10.15 3.61 -0.85
N GLY A 139 -8.83 3.58 -0.97
CA GLY A 139 -8.15 2.77 -1.99
C GLY A 139 -8.34 1.27 -1.79
N TYR A 140 -8.42 0.79 -0.55
CA TYR A 140 -8.71 -0.62 -0.25
C TYR A 140 -10.15 -0.99 -0.62
N ALA A 141 -11.11 -0.14 -0.30
CA ALA A 141 -12.53 -0.35 -0.63
C ALA A 141 -12.72 -0.45 -2.15
N GLU A 142 -12.14 0.47 -2.91
CA GLU A 142 -12.25 0.49 -4.37
C GLU A 142 -11.46 -0.66 -5.02
N ALA A 143 -10.15 -0.75 -4.76
CA ALA A 143 -9.25 -1.63 -5.51
C ALA A 143 -9.31 -3.10 -5.07
N VAL A 144 -9.67 -3.40 -3.80
CA VAL A 144 -9.65 -4.76 -3.26
C VAL A 144 -11.05 -5.32 -3.07
N LEU A 145 -11.97 -4.51 -2.53
CA LEU A 145 -13.33 -4.97 -2.26
C LEU A 145 -14.28 -4.69 -3.44
N GLY A 146 -13.86 -3.86 -4.42
CA GLY A 146 -14.70 -3.50 -5.57
C GLY A 146 -15.93 -2.67 -5.19
N LEU A 147 -15.86 -1.94 -4.08
CA LEU A 147 -16.96 -1.09 -3.64
C LEU A 147 -17.04 0.18 -4.48
N ASP A 148 -18.26 0.70 -4.64
CA ASP A 148 -18.50 1.97 -5.30
C ASP A 148 -17.81 3.11 -4.53
N PRO A 149 -16.97 3.96 -5.17
CA PRO A 149 -16.31 5.08 -4.53
C PRO A 149 -17.26 6.26 -4.20
N ASP A 150 -18.42 6.34 -4.83
CA ASP A 150 -19.33 7.49 -4.67
C ASP A 150 -19.83 7.70 -3.24
N PRO A 151 -20.20 6.68 -2.44
CA PRO A 151 -20.53 6.85 -1.03
C PRO A 151 -19.39 7.46 -0.19
N PHE A 152 -18.13 7.06 -0.47
CA PHE A 152 -16.95 7.60 0.23
C PHE A 152 -16.74 9.08 -0.11
N ARG A 153 -16.84 9.43 -1.40
CA ARG A 153 -16.76 10.83 -1.87
C ARG A 153 -17.87 11.69 -1.25
N ALA A 154 -19.11 11.22 -1.27
CA ALA A 154 -20.23 11.94 -0.68
C ALA A 154 -20.05 12.25 0.82
N LYS A 155 -19.46 11.31 1.59
CA LYS A 155 -19.14 11.55 3.01
C LYS A 155 -18.01 12.56 3.20
N CYS A 156 -17.00 12.52 2.33
CA CYS A 156 -15.91 13.51 2.33
C CYS A 156 -16.44 14.91 2.04
N ASP A 157 -17.24 15.08 0.98
CA ASP A 157 -17.82 16.37 0.55
C ASP A 157 -18.75 16.94 1.61
N ALA A 158 -19.56 16.09 2.25
CA ALA A 158 -20.42 16.50 3.35
C ALA A 158 -19.60 17.02 4.55
N LEU A 159 -18.48 16.37 4.86
CA LEU A 159 -17.61 16.82 5.94
C LEU A 159 -16.87 18.11 5.59
N ILE A 160 -16.36 18.27 4.38
CA ILE A 160 -15.74 19.50 3.87
C ILE A 160 -16.73 20.67 4.04
N THR A 161 -17.98 20.46 3.64
CA THR A 161 -19.03 21.48 3.77
C THR A 161 -19.33 21.81 5.24
N ALA A 162 -19.41 20.80 6.10
CA ALA A 162 -19.68 20.99 7.53
C ALA A 162 -18.57 21.74 8.27
N GLU A 163 -17.32 21.51 7.87
CA GLU A 163 -16.14 22.19 8.45
C GLU A 163 -15.87 23.58 7.81
N GLY A 164 -16.62 23.96 6.75
CA GLY A 164 -16.37 25.20 6.02
C GLY A 164 -15.04 25.23 5.29
N ALA A 165 -14.48 24.08 4.99
CA ALA A 165 -13.20 23.92 4.29
C ALA A 165 -13.39 24.06 2.77
N ALA A 166 -12.36 24.51 2.04
CA ALA A 166 -12.40 24.58 0.58
C ALA A 166 -12.08 23.23 -0.09
N SER A 167 -11.42 22.31 0.61
CA SER A 167 -11.06 20.99 0.12
C SER A 167 -10.70 20.04 1.27
N ASP A 168 -10.49 18.76 0.98
CA ASP A 168 -9.99 17.75 1.91
C ASP A 168 -8.62 18.11 2.49
N ARG A 169 -7.83 18.93 1.78
CA ARG A 169 -6.51 19.40 2.22
C ARG A 169 -6.58 20.35 3.42
N GLU A 170 -7.71 21.00 3.62
CA GLU A 170 -7.93 21.94 4.73
C GLU A 170 -8.60 21.30 5.95
N LEU A 171 -9.07 20.06 5.82
CA LEU A 171 -9.57 19.30 6.96
C LEU A 171 -8.48 19.12 8.02
N ASP A 172 -8.83 19.36 9.26
CA ASP A 172 -7.93 19.15 10.39
C ASP A 172 -7.81 17.66 10.79
N SER A 173 -7.05 17.38 11.83
CA SER A 173 -6.82 16.01 12.29
C SER A 173 -8.08 15.35 12.85
N GLU A 174 -8.96 16.11 13.49
CA GLU A 174 -10.18 15.59 14.09
C GLU A 174 -11.22 15.25 13.02
N ALA A 175 -11.36 16.12 12.01
CA ALA A 175 -12.20 15.86 10.87
C ALA A 175 -11.75 14.62 10.08
N LEU A 176 -10.45 14.48 9.82
CA LEU A 176 -9.88 13.31 9.14
C LEU A 176 -10.02 12.02 9.96
N GLU A 177 -9.89 12.09 11.29
CA GLU A 177 -10.17 10.97 12.18
C GLU A 177 -11.63 10.53 12.06
N ARG A 178 -12.58 11.46 12.15
CA ARG A 178 -14.01 11.16 11.96
C ARG A 178 -14.29 10.54 10.59
N LEU A 179 -13.68 11.09 9.53
CA LEU A 179 -13.84 10.56 8.18
C LEU A 179 -13.33 9.13 8.04
N ALA A 180 -12.18 8.82 8.65
CA ALA A 180 -11.64 7.47 8.65
C ALA A 180 -12.59 6.47 9.33
N TYR A 181 -13.19 6.82 10.47
CA TYR A 181 -14.19 5.97 11.12
C TYR A 181 -15.48 5.83 10.30
N ILE A 182 -15.93 6.87 9.61
CA ILE A 182 -17.06 6.79 8.68
C ILE A 182 -16.75 5.80 7.55
N TYR A 183 -15.53 5.83 7.00
CA TYR A 183 -15.10 4.92 5.95
C TYR A 183 -14.98 3.47 6.43
N GLU A 184 -14.53 3.23 7.67
CA GLU A 184 -14.57 1.91 8.28
C GLU A 184 -16.00 1.36 8.37
N GLY A 185 -16.97 2.21 8.74
CA GLY A 185 -18.37 1.84 8.74
C GLY A 185 -18.87 1.41 7.36
N LEU A 186 -18.60 2.22 6.31
CA LEU A 186 -19.00 1.90 4.93
C LEU A 186 -18.40 0.59 4.38
N ILE A 187 -17.25 0.18 4.91
CA ILE A 187 -16.58 -1.09 4.52
C ILE A 187 -17.19 -2.29 5.26
N SER A 188 -17.75 -2.07 6.44
CA SER A 188 -18.25 -3.14 7.32
C SER A 188 -19.72 -3.49 7.07
N ASP A 189 -20.48 -2.60 6.43
CA ASP A 189 -21.88 -2.77 6.04
C ASP A 189 -22.01 -3.60 4.74
#